data_a257c32d08946448f53dd9c3f3e1e934
#
_entry.id   a257c32d08946448f53dd9c3f3e1e934
#
_cell.length_a   1.000
_cell.length_b   1.000
_cell.length_c   1.000
_cell.angle_alpha   90.00
_cell.angle_beta   90.00
_cell.angle_gamma   90.00
#
_symmetry.space_group_name_H-M   'P 1'
#
loop_
_entity.id
_entity.type
_entity.pdbx_description
1 polymer ?
#
loop_
_entity_poly.entity_id
_entity_poly.type
_entity_poly.pdbx_seq_one_letter_code
_entity_poly.pdbx_strand_id
1 'polypeptide(L)'
;VPSARGAERLPRWSAWYWPFLAVLAVALIAPSYSAGDIFNWFDVHRVWVIGAVGVLSALLALALNANRWKIFATVVVALVVLRAYPSDDGRVETVRSFFGVHKIVVTANGQYHVLMHGTTIHGAEKFKNDDGTPVAGTPEPISYYHKDGGIGRAISAIRERKGAPLKVAVIGLGSGTLTCASAPGEDWRFFEIDQSMVDTARDPKYFTYIQNCEPNLKPVIGDARLTFAKEPDGAYDLIIVDAYSSDAIPIHLATEEAMAIYKEKLAPQGAVVMHVSNRHLELASVVVGIADANDMKSWVYSEDSGRDNEYIFSTSVVVSAREEEDVGKLASSDVWTETEADEKQRVWTDDYSNVLGAVYRRLRDGEQ
;
A
#
# COMPACT_ATOMS: atom_id res chain seq x y z
N VAL A 1 64.73 -15.57 -19.22
CA VAL A 1 64.05 -16.79 -18.76
C VAL A 1 62.91 -16.36 -17.86
N PRO A 2 61.61 -16.51 -18.21
CA PRO A 2 60.53 -16.21 -17.29
C PRO A 2 60.39 -17.40 -16.33
N SER A 3 60.46 -17.09 -15.04
CA SER A 3 60.24 -18.05 -13.96
C SER A 3 58.79 -18.58 -14.03
N ALA A 4 58.66 -19.89 -14.04
CA ALA A 4 57.39 -20.59 -13.88
C ALA A 4 56.73 -20.14 -12.57
N ARG A 5 55.64 -19.40 -12.66
CA ARG A 5 54.74 -19.16 -11.51
C ARG A 5 54.22 -20.52 -11.09
N GLY A 6 54.58 -20.95 -9.88
CA GLY A 6 54.10 -22.17 -9.29
C GLY A 6 52.55 -22.17 -9.32
N ALA A 7 51.99 -23.24 -9.88
CA ALA A 7 50.58 -23.50 -9.78
C ALA A 7 50.22 -23.65 -8.29
N GLU A 8 49.65 -22.62 -7.68
CA GLU A 8 49.08 -22.74 -6.34
C GLU A 8 48.03 -23.86 -6.37
N ARG A 9 48.36 -24.95 -5.69
CA ARG A 9 47.42 -26.07 -5.54
C ARG A 9 46.23 -25.58 -4.75
N LEU A 10 45.07 -25.48 -5.41
CA LEU A 10 43.81 -25.18 -4.75
C LEU A 10 43.64 -26.11 -3.53
N PRO A 11 43.18 -25.61 -2.38
CA PRO A 11 43.02 -26.43 -1.19
C PRO A 11 42.06 -27.61 -1.47
N ARG A 12 42.30 -28.76 -0.84
CA ARG A 12 41.53 -30.01 -1.03
C ARG A 12 40.02 -29.84 -0.88
N TRP A 13 39.57 -28.93 -0.03
CA TRP A 13 38.14 -28.61 0.16
C TRP A 13 37.49 -28.03 -1.11
N SER A 14 38.23 -27.52 -2.07
CA SER A 14 37.66 -27.02 -3.33
C SER A 14 37.04 -28.14 -4.19
N ALA A 15 37.37 -29.42 -3.94
CA ALA A 15 36.73 -30.56 -4.61
C ALA A 15 35.31 -30.81 -4.13
N TRP A 16 35.00 -30.40 -2.89
CA TRP A 16 33.66 -30.54 -2.29
C TRP A 16 32.71 -29.37 -2.64
N TYR A 17 33.17 -28.38 -3.37
CA TYR A 17 32.41 -27.21 -3.73
C TYR A 17 31.09 -27.56 -4.47
N TRP A 18 31.15 -28.36 -5.49
CA TRP A 18 29.98 -28.72 -6.30
C TRP A 18 28.96 -29.55 -5.52
N PRO A 19 29.34 -30.62 -4.80
CA PRO A 19 28.43 -31.34 -3.93
C PRO A 19 27.79 -30.43 -2.88
N PHE A 20 28.58 -29.56 -2.24
CA PHE A 20 28.06 -28.61 -1.23
C PHE A 20 27.05 -27.66 -1.82
N LEU A 21 27.32 -27.07 -2.99
CA LEU A 21 26.42 -26.14 -3.67
C LEU A 21 25.10 -26.83 -4.06
N ALA A 22 25.16 -28.08 -4.53
CA ALA A 22 23.98 -28.87 -4.87
C ALA A 22 23.14 -29.19 -3.64
N VAL A 23 23.77 -29.63 -2.55
CA VAL A 23 23.07 -29.92 -1.26
C VAL A 23 22.45 -28.66 -0.70
N LEU A 24 23.15 -27.52 -0.75
CA LEU A 24 22.62 -26.23 -0.29
C LEU A 24 21.40 -25.80 -1.11
N ALA A 25 21.45 -25.94 -2.44
CA ALA A 25 20.33 -25.61 -3.30
C ALA A 25 19.10 -26.49 -3.01
N VAL A 26 19.31 -27.80 -2.86
CA VAL A 26 18.23 -28.75 -2.50
C VAL A 26 17.68 -28.46 -1.11
N ALA A 27 18.54 -28.21 -0.11
CA ALA A 27 18.13 -27.93 1.26
C ALA A 27 17.33 -26.60 1.38
N LEU A 28 17.53 -25.67 0.46
CA LEU A 28 16.81 -24.41 0.44
C LEU A 28 15.48 -24.48 -0.33
N ILE A 29 15.42 -25.33 -1.37
CA ILE A 29 14.23 -25.45 -2.24
C ILE A 29 13.25 -26.51 -1.72
N ALA A 30 13.76 -27.67 -1.25
CA ALA A 30 12.94 -28.79 -0.82
C ALA A 30 11.93 -28.45 0.29
N PRO A 31 12.27 -27.65 1.31
CA PRO A 31 11.32 -27.24 2.34
C PRO A 31 10.10 -26.49 1.79
N SER A 32 10.27 -25.72 0.74
CA SER A 32 9.22 -24.91 0.15
C SER A 32 8.09 -25.71 -0.50
N TYR A 33 8.29 -27.01 -0.71
CA TYR A 33 7.31 -27.91 -1.34
C TYR A 33 6.74 -28.96 -0.38
N SER A 34 7.08 -28.92 0.90
CA SER A 34 6.65 -29.92 1.87
C SER A 34 5.78 -29.27 2.98
N ALA A 35 4.70 -29.91 3.37
CA ALA A 35 3.84 -29.46 4.48
C ALA A 35 4.37 -29.98 5.81
N GLY A 36 4.60 -29.10 6.81
CA GLY A 36 4.98 -29.47 8.17
C GLY A 36 5.53 -28.32 9.00
N ASP A 37 5.53 -28.43 10.33
CA ASP A 37 5.86 -27.35 11.28
C ASP A 37 7.30 -26.80 11.14
N ILE A 38 8.27 -27.62 10.70
CA ILE A 38 9.63 -27.16 10.44
C ILE A 38 9.65 -26.14 9.30
N PHE A 39 8.72 -26.20 8.39
CA PHE A 39 8.64 -25.36 7.20
C PHE A 39 7.95 -24.03 7.48
N ASN A 40 7.00 -23.98 8.38
CA ASN A 40 6.44 -22.73 8.90
C ASN A 40 7.53 -21.83 9.51
N TRP A 41 8.53 -22.42 10.16
CA TRP A 41 9.65 -21.65 10.69
C TRP A 41 10.47 -20.98 9.58
N PHE A 42 10.73 -21.68 8.46
CA PHE A 42 11.45 -21.13 7.32
C PHE A 42 10.66 -20.00 6.63
N ASP A 43 9.34 -20.10 6.54
CA ASP A 43 8.48 -19.06 5.97
C ASP A 43 8.46 -17.79 6.83
N VAL A 44 8.29 -17.93 8.13
CA VAL A 44 8.35 -16.80 9.07
C VAL A 44 9.72 -16.10 9.04
N HIS A 45 10.81 -16.86 8.84
CA HIS A 45 12.17 -16.33 8.84
C HIS A 45 12.77 -16.16 7.44
N ARG A 46 11.96 -16.19 6.41
CA ARG A 46 12.33 -16.18 4.99
C ARG A 46 13.36 -15.11 4.63
N VAL A 47 13.14 -13.87 5.06
CA VAL A 47 14.04 -12.74 4.77
C VAL A 47 15.43 -12.99 5.37
N TRP A 48 15.49 -13.54 6.57
CA TRP A 48 16.74 -13.88 7.25
C TRP A 48 17.46 -15.06 6.58
N VAL A 49 16.70 -16.07 6.14
CA VAL A 49 17.25 -17.23 5.41
C VAL A 49 17.84 -16.79 4.07
N ILE A 50 17.09 -16.00 3.29
CA ILE A 50 17.58 -15.46 2.01
C ILE A 50 18.81 -14.55 2.23
N GLY A 51 18.78 -13.70 3.25
CA GLY A 51 19.93 -12.86 3.62
C GLY A 51 21.16 -13.69 4.01
N ALA A 52 20.98 -14.71 4.84
CA ALA A 52 22.07 -15.61 5.24
C ALA A 52 22.67 -16.36 4.05
N VAL A 53 21.84 -16.87 3.15
CA VAL A 53 22.27 -17.52 1.91
C VAL A 53 23.04 -16.55 1.01
N GLY A 54 22.56 -15.32 0.86
CA GLY A 54 23.24 -14.28 0.11
C GLY A 54 24.63 -13.97 0.68
N VAL A 55 24.72 -13.77 2.00
CA VAL A 55 26.01 -13.51 2.69
C VAL A 55 26.94 -14.70 2.59
N LEU A 56 26.47 -15.93 2.84
CA LEU A 56 27.31 -17.14 2.71
C LEU A 56 27.79 -17.34 1.28
N SER A 57 26.95 -17.10 0.29
CA SER A 57 27.32 -17.18 -1.13
C SER A 57 28.38 -16.12 -1.48
N ALA A 58 28.24 -14.90 -0.97
CA ALA A 58 29.22 -13.83 -1.17
C ALA A 58 30.57 -14.17 -0.51
N LEU A 59 30.54 -14.66 0.74
CA LEU A 59 31.78 -15.11 1.43
C LEU A 59 32.47 -16.27 0.72
N LEU A 60 31.66 -17.22 0.22
CA LEU A 60 32.20 -18.34 -0.55
C LEU A 60 32.81 -17.87 -1.88
N ALA A 61 32.17 -16.92 -2.57
CA ALA A 61 32.65 -16.30 -3.78
C ALA A 61 34.00 -15.57 -3.54
N LEU A 62 34.11 -14.83 -2.43
CA LEU A 62 35.33 -14.14 -2.02
C LEU A 62 36.45 -15.14 -1.70
N ALA A 63 36.15 -16.22 -0.99
CA ALA A 63 37.11 -17.28 -0.66
C ALA A 63 37.62 -18.05 -1.92
N LEU A 64 36.82 -18.04 -3.01
CA LEU A 64 37.13 -18.72 -4.28
C LEU A 64 37.49 -17.74 -5.39
N ASN A 65 37.91 -16.54 -5.06
CA ASN A 65 38.14 -15.43 -6.00
C ASN A 65 39.07 -15.75 -7.19
N ALA A 66 39.95 -16.73 -7.06
CA ALA A 66 40.81 -17.17 -8.14
C ALA A 66 40.11 -17.96 -9.27
N ASN A 67 38.82 -18.36 -9.06
CA ASN A 67 38.13 -19.19 -10.05
C ASN A 67 36.81 -18.55 -10.49
N ARG A 68 36.88 -17.77 -11.57
CA ARG A 68 35.72 -17.05 -12.15
C ARG A 68 34.50 -17.94 -12.44
N TRP A 69 34.72 -19.21 -12.81
CA TRP A 69 33.60 -20.12 -13.11
C TRP A 69 32.87 -20.58 -11.86
N LYS A 70 33.57 -20.74 -10.73
CA LYS A 70 32.93 -21.06 -9.46
C LYS A 70 32.11 -19.88 -8.92
N ILE A 71 32.63 -18.66 -9.05
CA ILE A 71 31.88 -17.45 -8.70
C ILE A 71 30.60 -17.36 -9.55
N PHE A 72 30.73 -17.50 -10.87
CA PHE A 72 29.59 -17.49 -11.77
C PHE A 72 28.56 -18.55 -11.40
N ALA A 73 28.95 -19.79 -11.14
CA ALA A 73 28.04 -20.85 -10.72
C ALA A 73 27.35 -20.56 -9.38
N THR A 74 28.06 -19.98 -8.40
CA THR A 74 27.48 -19.58 -7.12
C THR A 74 26.38 -18.56 -7.33
N VAL A 75 26.63 -17.54 -8.15
CA VAL A 75 25.64 -16.49 -8.46
C VAL A 75 24.44 -17.07 -9.19
N VAL A 76 24.65 -17.93 -10.19
CA VAL A 76 23.57 -18.58 -10.94
C VAL A 76 22.72 -19.45 -10.02
N VAL A 77 23.31 -20.26 -9.15
CA VAL A 77 22.57 -21.09 -8.20
C VAL A 77 21.80 -20.22 -7.21
N ALA A 78 22.41 -19.16 -6.70
CA ALA A 78 21.70 -18.23 -5.80
C ALA A 78 20.47 -17.59 -6.49
N LEU A 79 20.61 -17.17 -7.75
CA LEU A 79 19.49 -16.64 -8.53
C LEU A 79 18.41 -17.69 -8.82
N VAL A 80 18.80 -18.93 -9.12
CA VAL A 80 17.86 -20.04 -9.32
C VAL A 80 17.11 -20.35 -8.03
N VAL A 81 17.80 -20.40 -6.88
CA VAL A 81 17.16 -20.60 -5.56
C VAL A 81 16.19 -19.48 -5.26
N LEU A 82 16.60 -18.22 -5.44
CA LEU A 82 15.74 -17.07 -5.25
C LEU A 82 14.51 -17.11 -6.16
N ARG A 83 14.67 -17.59 -7.39
CA ARG A 83 13.57 -17.70 -8.37
C ARG A 83 12.65 -18.89 -8.11
N ALA A 84 13.21 -20.00 -7.67
CA ALA A 84 12.49 -21.24 -7.37
C ALA A 84 11.83 -21.22 -5.99
N TYR A 85 12.26 -20.32 -5.10
CA TYR A 85 11.62 -20.16 -3.79
C TYR A 85 10.19 -19.66 -3.98
N PRO A 86 9.16 -20.36 -3.47
CA PRO A 86 7.78 -19.94 -3.63
C PRO A 86 7.61 -18.55 -3.03
N SER A 87 7.33 -17.59 -3.88
CA SER A 87 7.23 -16.20 -3.44
C SER A 87 5.81 -15.80 -3.01
N ASP A 88 4.84 -16.65 -3.28
CA ASP A 88 3.43 -16.28 -3.16
C ASP A 88 2.58 -17.52 -2.77
N ASP A 89 2.70 -17.97 -1.54
CA ASP A 89 1.70 -18.89 -0.97
C ASP A 89 0.35 -18.15 -0.90
N GLY A 90 -0.65 -18.72 -1.57
CA GLY A 90 -2.00 -18.17 -1.62
C GLY A 90 -2.29 -17.23 -2.79
N ARG A 91 -1.37 -17.00 -3.73
CA ARG A 91 -1.67 -16.21 -4.92
C ARG A 91 -2.71 -16.90 -5.81
N VAL A 92 -3.82 -16.19 -6.04
CA VAL A 92 -4.94 -16.65 -6.87
C VAL A 92 -4.84 -16.11 -8.29
N GLU A 93 -4.43 -14.84 -8.43
CA GLU A 93 -4.38 -14.14 -9.70
C GLU A 93 -3.27 -13.10 -9.74
N THR A 94 -2.80 -12.79 -10.94
CA THR A 94 -1.87 -11.68 -11.19
C THR A 94 -2.32 -10.92 -12.42
N VAL A 95 -2.68 -9.68 -12.23
CA VAL A 95 -3.11 -8.76 -13.29
C VAL A 95 -1.99 -7.76 -13.56
N ARG A 96 -1.61 -7.63 -14.84
CA ARG A 96 -0.60 -6.65 -15.28
C ARG A 96 -1.26 -5.58 -16.11
N SER A 97 -0.93 -4.33 -15.79
CA SER A 97 -1.31 -3.17 -16.56
C SER A 97 -0.11 -2.27 -16.85
N PHE A 98 -0.35 -1.14 -17.50
CA PHE A 98 0.65 -0.08 -17.64
C PHE A 98 1.08 0.49 -16.29
N PHE A 99 0.15 0.53 -15.31
CA PHE A 99 0.37 1.15 -14.00
C PHE A 99 1.01 0.21 -12.97
N GLY A 100 1.17 -1.07 -13.30
CA GLY A 100 1.87 -2.00 -12.44
C GLY A 100 1.36 -3.43 -12.46
N VAL A 101 1.69 -4.17 -11.40
CA VAL A 101 1.33 -5.57 -11.22
C VAL A 101 0.51 -5.71 -9.95
N HIS A 102 -0.77 -6.01 -10.13
CA HIS A 102 -1.68 -6.31 -9.04
C HIS A 102 -1.74 -7.81 -8.81
N LYS A 103 -1.74 -8.21 -7.55
CA LYS A 103 -1.86 -9.60 -7.14
C LYS A 103 -3.06 -9.76 -6.23
N ILE A 104 -3.82 -10.81 -6.45
CA ILE A 104 -4.86 -11.24 -5.53
C ILE A 104 -4.34 -12.45 -4.79
N VAL A 105 -4.31 -12.36 -3.47
CA VAL A 105 -3.76 -13.38 -2.58
C VAL A 105 -4.87 -13.83 -1.64
N VAL A 106 -4.98 -15.14 -1.43
CA VAL A 106 -5.76 -15.71 -0.32
C VAL A 106 -4.84 -15.85 0.87
N THR A 107 -5.28 -15.39 2.02
CA THR A 107 -4.49 -15.47 3.26
C THR A 107 -4.24 -16.91 3.73
N ALA A 108 -3.20 -17.10 4.56
CA ALA A 108 -2.81 -18.43 5.02
C ALA A 108 -3.94 -19.19 5.76
N ASN A 109 -4.84 -18.46 6.45
CA ASN A 109 -6.03 -19.03 7.06
C ASN A 109 -7.17 -19.31 6.05
N GLY A 110 -7.01 -18.92 4.78
CA GLY A 110 -7.97 -19.18 3.72
C GLY A 110 -9.27 -18.37 3.80
N GLN A 111 -9.28 -17.26 4.55
CA GLN A 111 -10.51 -16.51 4.86
C GLN A 111 -10.65 -15.19 4.12
N TYR A 112 -9.54 -14.61 3.65
CA TYR A 112 -9.53 -13.28 3.05
C TYR A 112 -8.93 -13.28 1.65
N HIS A 113 -9.56 -12.55 0.74
CA HIS A 113 -8.92 -12.06 -0.47
C HIS A 113 -8.23 -10.74 -0.18
N VAL A 114 -6.98 -10.61 -0.57
CA VAL A 114 -6.16 -9.41 -0.38
C VAL A 114 -5.68 -8.92 -1.73
N LEU A 115 -5.95 -7.67 -2.04
CA LEU A 115 -5.42 -6.99 -3.21
C LEU A 115 -4.07 -6.37 -2.85
N MET A 116 -3.03 -6.77 -3.58
CA MET A 116 -1.67 -6.26 -3.40
C MET A 116 -1.15 -5.62 -4.67
N HIS A 117 -0.43 -4.52 -4.52
CA HIS A 117 0.40 -3.92 -5.55
C HIS A 117 1.84 -3.81 -5.03
N GLY A 118 2.76 -4.56 -5.63
CA GLY A 118 4.08 -4.73 -5.04
C GLY A 118 4.00 -5.44 -3.69
N THR A 119 4.41 -4.76 -2.62
CA THR A 119 4.35 -5.21 -1.22
C THR A 119 3.23 -4.56 -0.42
N THR A 120 2.46 -3.66 -1.02
CA THR A 120 1.42 -2.86 -0.36
C THR A 120 0.05 -3.47 -0.56
N ILE A 121 -0.75 -3.46 0.50
CA ILE A 121 -2.14 -3.89 0.48
C ILE A 121 -3.01 -2.70 0.07
N HIS A 122 -3.85 -2.91 -0.96
CA HIS A 122 -4.79 -1.93 -1.50
C HIS A 122 -6.25 -2.30 -1.23
N GLY A 123 -6.48 -3.24 -0.36
CA GLY A 123 -7.80 -3.66 0.10
C GLY A 123 -7.82 -5.15 0.44
N ALA A 124 -8.80 -5.52 1.23
CA ALA A 124 -9.04 -6.91 1.60
C ALA A 124 -10.54 -7.14 1.79
N GLU A 125 -11.00 -8.37 1.58
CA GLU A 125 -12.36 -8.79 1.83
C GLU A 125 -12.38 -10.14 2.52
N LYS A 126 -13.16 -10.27 3.60
CA LYS A 126 -13.43 -11.57 4.25
C LYS A 126 -14.48 -12.30 3.44
N PHE A 127 -14.12 -13.45 2.87
CA PHE A 127 -15.03 -14.27 2.06
C PHE A 127 -15.44 -15.58 2.74
N LYS A 128 -14.75 -15.97 3.84
CA LYS A 128 -15.09 -17.15 4.67
C LYS A 128 -15.07 -16.82 6.15
N ASN A 129 -16.01 -17.40 6.87
CA ASN A 129 -16.05 -17.40 8.33
C ASN A 129 -15.04 -18.39 8.92
N ASP A 130 -14.84 -18.34 10.24
CA ASP A 130 -13.90 -19.21 10.97
C ASP A 130 -14.31 -20.68 10.92
N ASP A 131 -15.59 -20.98 10.73
CA ASP A 131 -16.14 -22.32 10.52
C ASP A 131 -16.03 -22.82 9.06
N GLY A 132 -15.44 -22.02 8.17
CA GLY A 132 -15.28 -22.33 6.75
C GLY A 132 -16.50 -22.04 5.87
N THR A 133 -17.61 -21.55 6.44
CA THR A 133 -18.80 -21.16 5.67
C THR A 133 -18.55 -19.86 4.91
N PRO A 134 -19.13 -19.64 3.71
CA PRO A 134 -19.05 -18.36 3.01
C PRO A 134 -19.63 -17.22 3.84
N VAL A 135 -19.01 -16.04 3.81
CA VAL A 135 -19.61 -14.82 4.34
C VAL A 135 -20.79 -14.44 3.45
N ALA A 136 -21.95 -14.19 4.07
CA ALA A 136 -23.17 -13.84 3.37
C ALA A 136 -23.56 -12.37 3.63
N GLY A 137 -24.23 -11.75 2.67
CA GLY A 137 -24.72 -10.38 2.78
C GLY A 137 -23.70 -9.33 2.32
N THR A 138 -23.90 -8.09 2.77
CA THR A 138 -23.01 -6.97 2.43
C THR A 138 -21.67 -7.15 3.14
N PRO A 139 -20.53 -7.14 2.41
CA PRO A 139 -19.22 -7.27 3.02
C PRO A 139 -18.90 -6.07 3.90
N GLU A 140 -18.33 -6.32 5.08
CA GLU A 140 -17.89 -5.25 5.97
C GLU A 140 -16.57 -4.64 5.45
N PRO A 141 -16.46 -3.30 5.35
CA PRO A 141 -15.20 -2.64 5.09
C PRO A 141 -14.17 -2.96 6.17
N ILE A 142 -13.05 -3.54 5.77
CA ILE A 142 -11.92 -3.90 6.64
C ILE A 142 -10.66 -3.19 6.19
N SER A 143 -9.50 -3.58 6.69
CA SER A 143 -8.20 -2.94 6.49
C SER A 143 -8.20 -1.50 7.04
N TYR A 144 -7.63 -0.56 6.34
CA TYR A 144 -7.63 0.86 6.70
C TYR A 144 -8.94 1.60 6.34
N TYR A 145 -9.93 0.89 5.74
CA TYR A 145 -11.26 1.43 5.43
C TYR A 145 -12.32 1.11 6.49
N HIS A 146 -11.96 0.45 7.58
CA HIS A 146 -12.95 0.13 8.61
C HIS A 146 -13.61 1.40 9.18
N LYS A 147 -14.87 1.29 9.60
CA LYS A 147 -15.71 2.43 10.00
C LYS A 147 -15.13 3.29 11.14
N ASP A 148 -14.34 2.66 12.03
CA ASP A 148 -13.73 3.30 13.19
C ASP A 148 -12.31 3.83 12.91
N GLY A 149 -11.77 3.67 11.70
CA GLY A 149 -10.50 4.23 11.23
C GLY A 149 -10.64 5.67 10.76
N GLY A 150 -9.53 6.30 10.40
CA GLY A 150 -9.49 7.72 10.05
C GLY A 150 -10.46 8.09 8.92
N ILE A 151 -10.48 7.34 7.81
CA ILE A 151 -11.39 7.61 6.69
C ILE A 151 -12.85 7.43 7.11
N GLY A 152 -13.19 6.33 7.79
CA GLY A 152 -14.57 6.06 8.24
C GLY A 152 -15.08 7.11 9.24
N ARG A 153 -14.23 7.54 10.18
CA ARG A 153 -14.54 8.62 11.12
C ARG A 153 -14.75 9.96 10.43
N ALA A 154 -13.92 10.30 9.45
CA ALA A 154 -14.05 11.52 8.67
C ALA A 154 -15.38 11.53 7.89
N ILE A 155 -15.73 10.44 7.18
CA ILE A 155 -17.00 10.30 6.48
C ILE A 155 -18.17 10.49 7.46
N SER A 156 -18.10 9.85 8.62
CA SER A 156 -19.18 9.92 9.63
C SER A 156 -19.35 11.33 10.19
N ALA A 157 -18.26 12.03 10.49
CA ALA A 157 -18.30 13.40 11.02
C ALA A 157 -18.89 14.40 10.00
N ILE A 158 -18.43 14.32 8.74
CA ILE A 158 -18.94 15.21 7.67
C ILE A 158 -20.42 14.91 7.38
N ARG A 159 -20.82 13.63 7.35
CA ARG A 159 -22.22 13.22 7.17
C ARG A 159 -23.12 13.76 8.27
N GLU A 160 -22.71 13.61 9.54
CA GLU A 160 -23.45 14.11 10.68
C GLU A 160 -23.58 15.64 10.64
N ARG A 161 -22.48 16.33 10.37
CA ARG A 161 -22.47 17.80 10.26
C ARG A 161 -23.41 18.28 9.16
N LYS A 162 -23.39 17.66 7.98
CA LYS A 162 -24.25 18.08 6.87
C LYS A 162 -25.73 17.81 7.15
N GLY A 163 -26.06 16.71 7.80
CA GLY A 163 -27.44 16.31 8.08
C GLY A 163 -28.30 16.05 6.84
N ALA A 164 -27.67 15.83 5.68
CA ALA A 164 -28.29 15.54 4.38
C ALA A 164 -27.38 14.58 3.59
N PRO A 165 -27.90 13.90 2.54
CA PRO A 165 -27.09 13.02 1.72
C PRO A 165 -25.85 13.73 1.13
N LEU A 166 -24.70 13.07 1.19
CA LEU A 166 -23.44 13.61 0.71
C LEU A 166 -23.28 13.43 -0.80
N LYS A 167 -22.57 14.37 -1.42
CA LYS A 167 -21.89 14.16 -2.70
C LYS A 167 -20.42 13.94 -2.45
N VAL A 168 -19.94 12.75 -2.79
CA VAL A 168 -18.56 12.30 -2.48
C VAL A 168 -17.81 11.99 -3.75
N ALA A 169 -16.60 12.53 -3.86
CA ALA A 169 -15.62 12.10 -4.86
C ALA A 169 -14.55 11.23 -4.20
N VAL A 170 -14.22 10.12 -4.83
CA VAL A 170 -13.13 9.23 -4.38
C VAL A 170 -12.11 9.12 -5.50
N ILE A 171 -10.88 9.51 -5.22
CA ILE A 171 -9.74 9.38 -6.12
C ILE A 171 -8.98 8.12 -5.72
N GLY A 172 -9.08 7.09 -6.56
CA GLY A 172 -8.67 5.71 -6.31
C GLY A 172 -9.87 4.80 -6.06
N LEU A 173 -9.80 3.55 -6.50
CA LEU A 173 -10.86 2.55 -6.32
C LEU A 173 -10.39 1.37 -5.46
N GLY A 174 -9.16 0.90 -5.69
CA GLY A 174 -8.62 -0.28 -5.03
C GLY A 174 -9.51 -1.50 -5.24
N SER A 175 -9.83 -2.23 -4.16
CA SER A 175 -10.77 -3.36 -4.17
C SER A 175 -12.25 -2.96 -4.23
N GLY A 176 -12.56 -1.66 -4.26
CA GLY A 176 -13.93 -1.15 -4.22
C GLY A 176 -14.52 -1.02 -2.81
N THR A 177 -13.73 -1.21 -1.76
CA THR A 177 -14.19 -1.23 -0.36
C THR A 177 -14.98 0.01 0.03
N LEU A 178 -14.56 1.21 -0.39
CA LEU A 178 -15.24 2.47 -0.07
C LEU A 178 -16.64 2.58 -0.66
N THR A 179 -17.03 1.74 -1.63
CA THR A 179 -18.41 1.72 -2.12
C THR A 179 -19.40 1.37 -1.01
N CYS A 180 -18.99 0.55 -0.05
CA CYS A 180 -19.82 0.17 1.10
C CYS A 180 -19.83 1.20 2.25
N ALA A 181 -19.14 2.31 2.09
CA ALA A 181 -19.24 3.44 3.01
C ALA A 181 -20.38 4.41 2.63
N SER A 182 -20.97 4.25 1.42
CA SER A 182 -22.10 5.08 0.97
C SER A 182 -23.36 4.82 1.80
N ALA A 183 -24.17 5.85 1.94
CA ALA A 183 -25.49 5.78 2.60
C ALA A 183 -26.62 6.07 1.59
N PRO A 184 -27.84 5.60 1.88
CA PRO A 184 -28.97 5.80 0.98
C PRO A 184 -29.19 7.28 0.60
N GLY A 185 -29.25 7.54 -0.69
CA GLY A 185 -29.47 8.87 -1.25
C GLY A 185 -28.20 9.69 -1.49
N GLU A 186 -27.03 9.19 -1.10
CA GLU A 186 -25.76 9.82 -1.40
C GLU A 186 -25.33 9.58 -2.85
N ASP A 187 -24.52 10.48 -3.40
CA ASP A 187 -23.95 10.40 -4.76
C ASP A 187 -22.44 10.25 -4.64
N TRP A 188 -21.94 9.06 -4.95
CA TRP A 188 -20.52 8.71 -4.85
C TRP A 188 -19.93 8.52 -6.24
N ARG A 189 -18.90 9.29 -6.56
CA ARG A 189 -18.20 9.25 -7.83
C ARG A 189 -16.74 8.86 -7.65
N PHE A 190 -16.31 7.81 -8.33
CA PHE A 190 -14.97 7.26 -8.23
C PHE A 190 -14.15 7.58 -9.49
N PHE A 191 -12.88 7.91 -9.28
CA PHE A 191 -11.89 8.19 -10.32
C PHE A 191 -10.78 7.16 -10.22
N GLU A 192 -10.54 6.41 -11.28
CA GLU A 192 -9.53 5.34 -11.31
C GLU A 192 -8.72 5.43 -12.60
N ILE A 193 -7.41 5.32 -12.48
CA ILE A 193 -6.51 5.42 -13.63
C ILE A 193 -6.42 4.11 -14.42
N ASP A 194 -6.60 2.99 -13.74
CA ASP A 194 -6.37 1.65 -14.27
C ASP A 194 -7.68 0.88 -14.48
N GLN A 195 -8.08 0.71 -15.74
CA GLN A 195 -9.26 -0.09 -16.09
C GLN A 195 -9.14 -1.53 -15.56
N SER A 196 -7.93 -2.11 -15.51
CA SER A 196 -7.74 -3.46 -15.00
C SER A 196 -8.03 -3.58 -13.51
N MET A 197 -7.86 -2.49 -12.75
CA MET A 197 -8.26 -2.41 -11.35
C MET A 197 -9.78 -2.45 -11.22
N VAL A 198 -10.49 -1.69 -12.05
CA VAL A 198 -11.96 -1.70 -12.08
C VAL A 198 -12.51 -3.09 -12.41
N ASP A 199 -11.91 -3.74 -13.40
CA ASP A 199 -12.31 -5.10 -13.81
C ASP A 199 -12.07 -6.10 -12.68
N THR A 200 -10.94 -5.99 -11.97
CA THR A 200 -10.60 -6.82 -10.82
C THR A 200 -11.55 -6.58 -9.63
N ALA A 201 -11.84 -5.32 -9.30
CA ALA A 201 -12.74 -4.96 -8.19
C ALA A 201 -14.20 -5.37 -8.45
N ARG A 202 -14.58 -5.57 -9.71
CA ARG A 202 -15.90 -6.03 -10.13
C ARG A 202 -16.05 -7.53 -10.26
N ASP A 203 -14.94 -8.26 -10.33
CA ASP A 203 -15.01 -9.72 -10.44
C ASP A 203 -15.42 -10.33 -9.10
N PRO A 204 -16.65 -10.88 -8.98
CA PRO A 204 -17.16 -11.42 -7.73
C PRO A 204 -16.39 -12.67 -7.24
N LYS A 205 -15.51 -13.19 -8.07
CA LYS A 205 -14.55 -14.24 -7.67
C LYS A 205 -13.56 -13.73 -6.61
N TYR A 206 -13.29 -12.42 -6.60
CA TYR A 206 -12.29 -11.83 -5.74
C TYR A 206 -12.88 -10.85 -4.74
N PHE A 207 -13.73 -9.91 -5.22
CA PHE A 207 -14.31 -8.86 -4.40
C PHE A 207 -15.79 -8.67 -4.71
N THR A 208 -16.58 -8.47 -3.68
CA THR A 208 -18.04 -8.34 -3.81
C THR A 208 -18.56 -6.95 -3.39
N TYR A 209 -17.67 -6.06 -2.96
CA TYR A 209 -18.03 -4.71 -2.50
C TYR A 209 -18.87 -3.94 -3.51
N ILE A 210 -18.40 -3.79 -4.76
CA ILE A 210 -19.12 -3.03 -5.79
C ILE A 210 -20.46 -3.69 -6.08
N GLN A 211 -20.49 -5.03 -6.21
CA GLN A 211 -21.73 -5.75 -6.53
C GLN A 211 -22.80 -5.59 -5.45
N ASN A 212 -22.41 -5.56 -4.17
CA ASN A 212 -23.34 -5.51 -3.04
C ASN A 212 -23.73 -4.08 -2.66
N CYS A 213 -22.81 -3.11 -2.81
CA CYS A 213 -23.01 -1.76 -2.30
C CYS A 213 -23.37 -0.75 -3.39
N GLU A 214 -22.69 -0.80 -4.55
CA GLU A 214 -22.88 0.13 -5.67
C GLU A 214 -22.85 -0.59 -7.02
N PRO A 215 -23.81 -1.48 -7.32
CA PRO A 215 -23.79 -2.33 -8.52
C PRO A 215 -23.79 -1.54 -9.84
N ASN A 216 -24.30 -0.32 -9.82
CA ASN A 216 -24.37 0.58 -10.96
C ASN A 216 -23.18 1.54 -11.07
N LEU A 217 -22.20 1.43 -10.19
CA LEU A 217 -21.01 2.28 -10.19
C LEU A 217 -20.36 2.34 -11.59
N LYS A 218 -20.05 3.54 -12.05
CA LYS A 218 -19.31 3.80 -13.30
C LYS A 218 -18.12 4.70 -12.98
N PRO A 219 -16.97 4.14 -12.61
CA PRO A 219 -15.78 4.95 -12.36
C PRO A 219 -15.38 5.76 -13.58
N VAL A 220 -14.90 6.96 -13.34
CA VAL A 220 -14.28 7.80 -14.38
C VAL A 220 -12.86 7.31 -14.60
N ILE A 221 -12.59 6.77 -15.79
CA ILE A 221 -11.27 6.22 -16.12
C ILE A 221 -10.35 7.31 -16.62
N GLY A 222 -9.15 7.38 -16.04
CA GLY A 222 -8.07 8.27 -16.43
C GLY A 222 -7.35 8.89 -15.24
N ASP A 223 -6.30 9.65 -15.54
CA ASP A 223 -5.56 10.41 -14.53
C ASP A 223 -6.51 11.35 -13.78
N ALA A 224 -6.59 11.17 -12.45
CA ALA A 224 -7.53 11.92 -11.61
C ALA A 224 -7.23 13.43 -11.63
N ARG A 225 -5.96 13.85 -11.72
CA ARG A 225 -5.62 15.26 -11.84
C ARG A 225 -6.32 15.92 -13.04
N LEU A 226 -6.42 15.19 -14.16
CA LEU A 226 -6.99 15.69 -15.41
C LEU A 226 -8.51 15.47 -15.48
N THR A 227 -9.01 14.36 -14.96
CA THR A 227 -10.42 14.00 -15.02
C THR A 227 -11.22 14.74 -13.95
N PHE A 228 -10.71 14.83 -12.73
CA PHE A 228 -11.35 15.52 -11.63
C PHE A 228 -11.38 17.05 -11.83
N ALA A 229 -10.37 17.64 -12.45
CA ALA A 229 -10.37 19.06 -12.82
C ALA A 229 -11.55 19.48 -13.71
N LYS A 230 -12.18 18.52 -14.41
CA LYS A 230 -13.37 18.78 -15.28
C LYS A 230 -14.69 18.72 -14.54
N GLU A 231 -14.67 18.30 -13.29
CA GLU A 231 -15.87 18.26 -12.48
C GLU A 231 -16.38 19.69 -12.18
N PRO A 232 -17.68 19.86 -11.91
CA PRO A 232 -18.23 21.16 -11.58
C PRO A 232 -17.63 21.72 -10.28
N ASP A 233 -17.41 23.02 -10.24
CA ASP A 233 -16.95 23.72 -9.04
C ASP A 233 -18.00 23.65 -7.94
N GLY A 234 -17.55 23.53 -6.68
CA GLY A 234 -18.40 23.47 -5.52
C GLY A 234 -19.34 22.26 -5.46
N ALA A 235 -19.03 21.19 -6.18
CA ALA A 235 -19.93 20.05 -6.34
C ALA A 235 -19.91 19.07 -5.18
N TYR A 236 -18.79 18.92 -4.48
CA TYR A 236 -18.54 17.82 -3.56
C TYR A 236 -18.49 18.26 -2.11
N ASP A 237 -19.22 17.57 -1.25
CA ASP A 237 -19.17 17.77 0.20
C ASP A 237 -17.94 17.12 0.81
N LEU A 238 -17.44 16.06 0.16
CA LEU A 238 -16.29 15.30 0.61
C LEU A 238 -15.50 14.82 -0.60
N ILE A 239 -14.18 15.04 -0.57
CA ILE A 239 -13.24 14.48 -1.53
C ILE A 239 -12.29 13.59 -0.78
N ILE A 240 -12.23 12.30 -1.14
CA ILE A 240 -11.32 11.31 -0.55
C ILE A 240 -10.23 11.01 -1.55
N VAL A 241 -8.96 11.25 -1.18
CA VAL A 241 -7.81 10.94 -2.01
C VAL A 241 -7.08 9.74 -1.44
N ASP A 242 -7.21 8.62 -2.11
CA ASP A 242 -6.62 7.33 -1.75
C ASP A 242 -6.06 6.62 -3.00
N ALA A 243 -5.25 7.34 -3.76
CA ALA A 243 -4.61 6.84 -4.96
C ALA A 243 -3.13 6.55 -4.66
N TYR A 244 -2.80 5.26 -4.58
CA TYR A 244 -1.44 4.79 -4.35
C TYR A 244 -0.98 3.87 -5.48
N SER A 245 0.28 4.02 -5.86
CA SER A 245 0.98 3.09 -6.75
C SER A 245 2.10 2.42 -5.97
N SER A 246 1.87 1.17 -5.53
CA SER A 246 2.75 0.50 -4.56
C SER A 246 2.85 1.34 -3.27
N ASP A 247 4.05 1.56 -2.72
CA ASP A 247 4.27 2.36 -1.51
C ASP A 247 4.42 3.87 -1.78
N ALA A 248 4.01 4.38 -2.95
CA ALA A 248 4.17 5.78 -3.31
C ALA A 248 2.84 6.45 -3.69
N ILE A 249 2.57 7.61 -3.08
CA ILE A 249 1.53 8.50 -3.59
C ILE A 249 2.01 9.11 -4.91
N PRO A 250 1.19 9.17 -5.98
CA PRO A 250 1.53 9.93 -7.16
C PRO A 250 1.71 11.40 -6.80
N ILE A 251 2.93 11.92 -6.91
CA ILE A 251 3.31 13.26 -6.42
C ILE A 251 2.36 14.33 -6.95
N HIS A 252 1.97 14.27 -8.23
CA HIS A 252 1.05 15.23 -8.87
C HIS A 252 -0.37 15.26 -8.25
N LEU A 253 -0.72 14.35 -7.33
CA LEU A 253 -1.95 14.38 -6.55
C LEU A 253 -1.75 14.96 -5.14
N ALA A 254 -0.49 15.25 -4.76
CA ALA A 254 -0.11 15.79 -3.46
C ALA A 254 0.76 17.05 -3.61
N THR A 255 0.31 17.99 -4.43
CA THR A 255 0.93 19.30 -4.68
C THR A 255 -0.03 20.43 -4.32
N GLU A 256 0.51 21.64 -4.15
CA GLU A 256 -0.26 22.86 -3.91
C GLU A 256 -1.34 23.03 -5.00
N GLU A 257 -0.96 22.82 -6.27
CA GLU A 257 -1.88 22.94 -7.42
C GLU A 257 -2.94 21.84 -7.44
N ALA A 258 -2.62 20.64 -6.93
CA ALA A 258 -3.63 19.59 -6.76
C ALA A 258 -4.66 19.97 -5.69
N MET A 259 -4.17 20.47 -4.55
CA MET A 259 -5.04 20.91 -3.46
C MET A 259 -5.92 22.09 -3.89
N ALA A 260 -5.40 23.01 -4.72
CA ALA A 260 -6.18 24.10 -5.29
C ALA A 260 -7.38 23.58 -6.11
N ILE A 261 -7.16 22.55 -6.95
CA ILE A 261 -8.24 21.90 -7.70
C ILE A 261 -9.24 21.24 -6.73
N TYR A 262 -8.76 20.51 -5.71
CA TYR A 262 -9.69 19.91 -4.73
C TYR A 262 -10.52 20.98 -4.02
N LYS A 263 -9.90 22.07 -3.56
CA LYS A 263 -10.58 23.20 -2.91
C LYS A 263 -11.63 23.86 -3.83
N GLU A 264 -11.34 23.99 -5.14
CA GLU A 264 -12.27 24.54 -6.13
C GLU A 264 -13.51 23.64 -6.31
N LYS A 265 -13.33 22.31 -6.29
CA LYS A 265 -14.43 21.35 -6.45
C LYS A 265 -15.21 21.08 -5.16
N LEU A 266 -14.71 21.51 -4.00
CA LEU A 266 -15.42 21.42 -2.73
C LEU A 266 -16.62 22.38 -2.67
N ALA A 267 -17.75 21.88 -2.22
CA ALA A 267 -18.87 22.69 -1.74
C ALA A 267 -18.39 23.68 -0.65
N PRO A 268 -19.14 24.75 -0.37
CA PRO A 268 -18.70 25.78 0.59
C PRO A 268 -18.28 25.25 1.96
N GLN A 269 -18.90 24.19 2.42
CA GLN A 269 -18.58 23.53 3.70
C GLN A 269 -18.01 22.12 3.50
N GLY A 270 -17.32 21.86 2.40
CA GLY A 270 -16.75 20.57 2.11
C GLY A 270 -15.38 20.36 2.75
N ALA A 271 -14.94 19.11 2.80
CA ALA A 271 -13.63 18.71 3.30
C ALA A 271 -12.89 17.77 2.32
N VAL A 272 -11.58 17.84 2.33
CA VAL A 272 -10.68 16.88 1.65
C VAL A 272 -10.12 15.91 2.67
N VAL A 273 -10.18 14.62 2.38
CA VAL A 273 -9.59 13.55 3.19
C VAL A 273 -8.49 12.90 2.37
N MET A 274 -7.26 12.97 2.84
CA MET A 274 -6.12 12.33 2.18
C MET A 274 -5.58 11.21 3.05
N HIS A 275 -5.57 9.99 2.50
CA HIS A 275 -4.86 8.86 3.11
C HIS A 275 -3.37 9.09 2.94
N VAL A 276 -2.61 9.08 4.04
CA VAL A 276 -1.17 9.40 4.05
C VAL A 276 -0.31 8.30 4.68
N SER A 277 -0.92 7.14 4.99
CA SER A 277 -0.16 5.99 5.51
C SER A 277 0.92 5.57 4.53
N ASN A 278 2.16 5.59 4.97
CA ASN A 278 3.30 5.18 4.15
C ASN A 278 4.40 4.59 5.03
N ARG A 279 5.03 3.51 4.56
CA ARG A 279 6.11 2.85 5.29
C ARG A 279 7.41 3.65 5.28
N HIS A 280 7.66 4.39 4.21
CA HIS A 280 8.95 4.99 3.90
C HIS A 280 8.94 6.52 3.91
N LEU A 281 7.77 7.12 3.77
CA LEU A 281 7.60 8.57 3.64
C LEU A 281 6.72 9.10 4.77
N GLU A 282 7.14 10.19 5.36
CA GLU A 282 6.28 11.01 6.22
C GLU A 282 5.53 11.99 5.30
N LEU A 283 4.24 11.74 5.07
CA LEU A 283 3.40 12.47 4.12
C LEU A 283 2.39 13.40 4.80
N ALA A 284 2.13 13.22 6.10
CA ALA A 284 1.15 14.05 6.80
C ALA A 284 1.57 15.53 6.76
N SER A 285 2.82 15.84 7.08
CA SER A 285 3.33 17.22 7.02
C SER A 285 3.34 17.81 5.60
N VAL A 286 3.49 16.96 4.57
CA VAL A 286 3.39 17.39 3.18
C VAL A 286 1.98 17.85 2.87
N VAL A 287 0.97 17.03 3.25
CA VAL A 287 -0.44 17.35 3.01
C VAL A 287 -0.88 18.56 3.80
N VAL A 288 -0.47 18.69 5.06
CA VAL A 288 -0.71 19.88 5.87
C VAL A 288 -0.13 21.12 5.20
N GLY A 289 1.11 21.05 4.69
CA GLY A 289 1.76 22.18 4.02
C GLY A 289 1.06 22.62 2.71
N ILE A 290 0.59 21.65 1.88
CA ILE A 290 -0.15 22.01 0.66
C ILE A 290 -1.56 22.53 0.96
N ALA A 291 -2.18 22.10 2.06
CA ALA A 291 -3.46 22.60 2.50
C ALA A 291 -3.35 24.04 3.03
N ASP A 292 -2.36 24.30 3.89
CA ASP A 292 -2.06 25.64 4.42
C ASP A 292 -1.77 26.65 3.29
N ALA A 293 -0.96 26.26 2.30
CA ALA A 293 -0.70 27.08 1.10
C ALA A 293 -1.98 27.42 0.29
N ASN A 294 -3.05 26.68 0.53
CA ASN A 294 -4.38 26.92 -0.05
C ASN A 294 -5.37 27.52 0.96
N ASP A 295 -4.93 28.12 2.06
CA ASP A 295 -5.78 28.68 3.12
C ASP A 295 -6.79 27.64 3.64
N MET A 296 -6.32 26.42 3.95
CA MET A 296 -7.12 25.37 4.56
C MET A 296 -6.48 24.93 5.87
N LYS A 297 -7.29 24.70 6.89
CA LYS A 297 -6.88 24.08 8.16
C LYS A 297 -6.82 22.58 8.03
N SER A 298 -5.96 21.91 8.81
CA SER A 298 -5.75 20.48 8.73
C SER A 298 -5.79 19.79 10.08
N TRP A 299 -6.40 18.59 10.10
CA TRP A 299 -6.46 17.69 11.26
C TRP A 299 -5.85 16.35 10.86
N VAL A 300 -4.90 15.90 11.66
CA VAL A 300 -4.19 14.64 11.43
C VAL A 300 -4.71 13.57 12.37
N TYR A 301 -5.04 12.42 11.80
CA TYR A 301 -5.33 11.19 12.52
C TYR A 301 -4.20 10.20 12.29
N SER A 302 -3.71 9.60 13.36
CA SER A 302 -2.75 8.50 13.29
C SER A 302 -3.15 7.44 14.31
N GLU A 303 -3.37 6.24 13.83
CA GLU A 303 -3.71 5.09 14.68
C GLU A 303 -2.65 4.02 14.54
N ASP A 304 -2.13 3.56 15.68
CA ASP A 304 -1.33 2.35 15.73
C ASP A 304 -2.25 1.13 15.86
N SER A 305 -2.05 0.12 15.02
CA SER A 305 -2.88 -1.08 14.98
C SER A 305 -2.60 -2.00 16.16
N GLY A 306 -2.95 -1.55 17.35
CA GLY A 306 -3.00 -2.40 18.55
C GLY A 306 -4.30 -3.21 18.67
N ARG A 307 -5.08 -3.35 17.59
CA ARG A 307 -6.35 -4.09 17.61
C ARG A 307 -6.13 -5.55 17.27
N ASP A 308 -6.71 -6.43 18.06
CA ASP A 308 -6.65 -7.90 17.92
C ASP A 308 -7.32 -8.44 16.64
N ASN A 309 -7.62 -7.60 15.64
CA ASN A 309 -8.21 -8.03 14.39
C ASN A 309 -7.15 -8.05 13.29
N GLU A 310 -6.92 -9.23 12.75
CA GLU A 310 -5.87 -9.59 11.79
C GLU A 310 -5.85 -8.74 10.50
N TYR A 311 -6.96 -8.02 10.20
CA TYR A 311 -7.15 -7.22 8.98
C TYR A 311 -7.65 -5.80 9.24
N ILE A 312 -7.36 -5.25 10.41
CA ILE A 312 -7.46 -3.82 10.71
C ILE A 312 -6.03 -3.27 10.76
N PHE A 313 -5.70 -2.39 9.83
CA PHE A 313 -4.34 -1.85 9.71
C PHE A 313 -4.28 -0.44 10.28
N SER A 314 -3.11 -0.07 10.79
CA SER A 314 -2.79 1.31 11.15
C SER A 314 -3.09 2.23 9.97
N THR A 315 -3.69 3.36 10.26
CA THR A 315 -3.97 4.36 9.24
C THR A 315 -3.56 5.74 9.70
N SER A 316 -3.00 6.51 8.79
CA SER A 316 -2.74 7.92 8.95
C SER A 316 -3.52 8.68 7.89
N VAL A 317 -4.30 9.66 8.30
CA VAL A 317 -5.21 10.42 7.46
C VAL A 317 -5.10 11.89 7.80
N VAL A 318 -5.09 12.74 6.79
CA VAL A 318 -5.21 14.19 6.96
C VAL A 318 -6.57 14.61 6.41
N VAL A 319 -7.33 15.34 7.21
CA VAL A 319 -8.54 16.03 6.78
C VAL A 319 -8.27 17.52 6.70
N SER A 320 -8.58 18.13 5.57
CA SER A 320 -8.40 19.56 5.37
C SER A 320 -9.70 20.22 4.95
N ALA A 321 -10.01 21.36 5.55
CA ALA A 321 -11.21 22.15 5.29
C ALA A 321 -10.93 23.65 5.39
N ARG A 322 -11.85 24.50 4.91
CA ARG A 322 -11.67 25.95 4.96
C ARG A 322 -11.77 26.46 6.38
N GLU A 323 -12.75 25.97 7.15
CA GLU A 323 -13.00 26.37 8.52
C GLU A 323 -13.15 25.13 9.42
N GLU A 324 -12.97 25.34 10.72
CA GLU A 324 -13.10 24.28 11.73
C GLU A 324 -14.51 23.69 11.77
N GLU A 325 -15.52 24.53 11.60
CA GLU A 325 -16.94 24.13 11.58
C GLU A 325 -17.25 23.17 10.43
N ASP A 326 -16.48 23.19 9.36
CA ASP A 326 -16.67 22.35 8.17
C ASP A 326 -16.41 20.86 8.45
N VAL A 327 -15.59 20.55 9.45
CA VAL A 327 -15.29 19.17 9.85
C VAL A 327 -16.11 18.67 11.05
N GLY A 328 -16.96 19.53 11.61
CA GLY A 328 -17.89 19.18 12.68
C GLY A 328 -17.21 18.58 13.92
N LYS A 329 -17.72 17.47 14.44
CA LYS A 329 -17.19 16.82 15.66
C LYS A 329 -15.73 16.33 15.53
N LEU A 330 -15.19 16.25 14.32
CA LEU A 330 -13.81 15.81 14.12
C LEU A 330 -12.85 16.78 14.80
N ALA A 331 -13.06 18.10 14.68
CA ALA A 331 -12.19 19.11 15.27
C ALA A 331 -12.09 19.03 16.80
N SER A 332 -13.13 18.58 17.47
CA SER A 332 -13.18 18.44 18.94
C SER A 332 -12.88 17.02 19.45
N SER A 333 -12.45 16.13 18.59
CA SER A 333 -12.19 14.72 18.94
C SER A 333 -10.76 14.52 19.42
N ASP A 334 -10.59 13.80 20.52
CA ASP A 334 -9.27 13.52 21.14
C ASP A 334 -8.34 12.68 20.24
N VAL A 335 -8.85 12.07 19.17
CA VAL A 335 -8.07 11.23 18.23
C VAL A 335 -7.61 11.99 16.99
N TRP A 336 -8.02 13.25 16.84
CA TRP A 336 -7.60 14.13 15.77
C TRP A 336 -6.79 15.29 16.34
N THR A 337 -5.70 15.62 15.70
CA THR A 337 -4.85 16.74 16.11
C THR A 337 -4.87 17.81 15.04
N GLU A 338 -5.35 19.01 15.37
CA GLU A 338 -5.17 20.18 14.51
C GLU A 338 -3.67 20.43 14.35
N THR A 339 -3.21 20.55 13.11
CA THR A 339 -1.79 20.59 12.78
C THR A 339 -1.53 21.74 11.82
N GLU A 340 -0.61 22.59 12.21
CA GLU A 340 -0.12 23.71 11.39
C GLU A 340 1.05 23.26 10.50
N ALA A 341 1.24 23.97 9.39
CA ALA A 341 2.36 23.73 8.48
C ALA A 341 3.70 24.10 9.16
N ASP A 342 4.73 23.30 8.90
CA ASP A 342 6.09 23.65 9.29
C ASP A 342 6.65 24.72 8.33
N GLU A 343 6.80 25.94 8.80
CA GLU A 343 7.34 27.08 8.03
C GLU A 343 8.72 26.79 7.37
N LYS A 344 9.48 25.83 7.92
CA LYS A 344 10.79 25.44 7.38
C LYS A 344 10.67 24.40 6.28
N GLN A 345 9.52 23.80 6.11
CA GLN A 345 9.26 22.81 5.07
C GLN A 345 8.73 23.50 3.83
N ARG A 346 9.53 23.47 2.75
CA ARG A 346 9.06 23.98 1.47
C ARG A 346 7.89 23.14 0.96
N VAL A 347 6.81 23.81 0.58
CA VAL A 347 5.59 23.22 0.02
C VAL A 347 5.90 22.46 -1.28
N TRP A 348 5.25 21.33 -1.46
CA TRP A 348 5.34 20.57 -2.71
C TRP A 348 4.46 21.23 -3.78
N THR A 349 5.04 21.42 -4.96
CA THR A 349 4.37 21.98 -6.14
C THR A 349 4.55 21.03 -7.32
N ASP A 350 3.89 21.29 -8.44
CA ASP A 350 4.06 20.49 -9.66
C ASP A 350 5.53 20.48 -10.15
N ASP A 351 6.28 21.53 -9.83
CA ASP A 351 7.70 21.68 -10.20
C ASP A 351 8.69 21.28 -9.09
N TYR A 352 8.20 21.00 -7.87
CA TYR A 352 9.07 20.71 -6.73
C TYR A 352 8.49 19.71 -5.74
N SER A 353 9.26 18.67 -5.44
CA SER A 353 8.97 17.72 -4.37
C SER A 353 10.25 17.30 -3.65
N ASN A 354 10.25 17.32 -2.30
CA ASN A 354 11.37 16.87 -1.49
C ASN A 354 11.09 15.46 -0.91
N VAL A 355 11.13 14.45 -1.77
CA VAL A 355 10.91 13.06 -1.38
C VAL A 355 11.94 12.58 -0.37
N LEU A 356 13.23 12.94 -0.55
CA LEU A 356 14.29 12.57 0.41
C LEU A 356 14.06 13.18 1.80
N GLY A 357 13.54 14.41 1.86
CA GLY A 357 13.14 15.03 3.12
C GLY A 357 12.02 14.24 3.82
N ALA A 358 11.02 13.77 3.07
CA ALA A 358 9.95 12.94 3.61
C ALA A 358 10.45 11.57 4.13
N VAL A 359 11.42 10.94 3.42
CA VAL A 359 12.10 9.73 3.91
C VAL A 359 12.85 10.03 5.21
N TYR A 360 13.62 11.11 5.25
CA TYR A 360 14.40 11.47 6.44
C TYR A 360 13.51 11.72 7.66
N ARG A 361 12.41 12.46 7.50
CA ARG A 361 11.42 12.67 8.58
C ARG A 361 10.86 11.35 9.08
N ARG A 362 10.46 10.43 8.17
CA ARG A 362 9.95 9.11 8.55
C ARG A 362 10.93 8.30 9.37
N LEU A 363 12.23 8.33 9.01
CA LEU A 363 13.27 7.64 9.77
C LEU A 363 13.47 8.25 11.15
N ARG A 364 13.50 9.58 11.25
CA ARG A 364 13.65 10.30 12.52
C ARG A 364 12.47 10.06 13.47
N ASP A 365 11.25 10.14 12.97
CA ASP A 365 10.02 10.08 13.76
C ASP A 365 9.60 8.63 14.06
N GLY A 366 10.09 7.65 13.29
CA GLY A 366 9.89 6.22 13.52
C GLY A 366 10.82 5.62 14.59
N GLU A 367 11.79 6.39 15.10
CA GLU A 367 12.67 6.01 16.24
C GLU A 367 12.10 6.50 17.60
N GLN A 368 10.97 7.21 17.63
CA GLN A 368 10.27 7.64 18.84
C GLN A 368 9.03 6.77 19.09
#